data_c47d91292de90a6050a4fb77b72267de
#
_entry.id   c47d91292de90a6050a4fb77b72267de
#
_cell.length_a   1.000
_cell.length_b   1.000
_cell.length_c   1.000
_cell.angle_alpha   90.00
_cell.angle_beta   90.00
_cell.angle_gamma   90.00
#
_symmetry.space_group_name_H-M   'P 1'
#
loop_
_entity.id
_entity.type
_entity.pdbx_description
1 polymer ?
#
loop_
_entity_poly.entity_id
_entity_poly.type
_entity_poly.pdbx_seq_one_letter_code
_entity_poly.pdbx_strand_id
1 'polypeptide(L)'
;MKRTITLAILAACSSLSLASINLHVNGLEGGLSSTVHVNYNGNNHDFSAGPQSGHLGASPDFRMFCVDLDHTVSPGSDYPVNPQYIPTLGNAGMTLAAKLYNSFAGGIADATDGAGLQLAIWEAVVDNGVVDFSNGNFKDNGTSAGILAKANFYLANVGSNDAAYFLDAVHVDNQNQSMIGPVPEPASMSVLALGVAGLLRRRNKKA
;
A
#
# COMPACT_ATOMS: atom_id res chain seq x y z
N MET A 1 53.81 14.54 16.54
CA MET A 1 53.30 13.44 15.73
C MET A 1 51.78 13.51 15.74
N LYS A 2 51.16 13.97 14.66
CA LYS A 2 49.69 14.08 14.53
C LYS A 2 49.20 12.77 13.96
N ARG A 3 48.41 11.98 14.72
CA ARG A 3 47.76 10.77 14.25
C ARG A 3 46.45 11.16 13.55
N THR A 4 46.42 11.10 12.23
CA THR A 4 45.24 11.18 11.39
C THR A 4 44.49 9.82 11.52
N ILE A 5 43.33 9.86 12.17
CA ILE A 5 42.42 8.71 12.19
C ILE A 5 41.52 8.83 10.95
N THR A 6 41.84 8.05 9.93
CA THR A 6 41.01 7.91 8.74
C THR A 6 39.81 7.03 9.12
N LEU A 7 38.64 7.63 9.21
CA LEU A 7 37.38 6.93 9.44
C LEU A 7 36.91 6.35 8.09
N ALA A 8 37.22 5.08 7.83
CA ALA A 8 36.66 4.37 6.70
C ALA A 8 35.18 4.03 7.01
N ILE A 9 34.27 4.79 6.46
CA ILE A 9 32.85 4.46 6.44
C ILE A 9 32.67 3.38 5.38
N LEU A 10 32.65 2.13 5.81
CA LEU A 10 32.28 1.01 4.96
C LEU A 10 30.76 1.12 4.72
N ALA A 11 30.38 1.68 3.58
CA ALA A 11 29.00 1.63 3.09
C ALA A 11 28.73 0.18 2.65
N ALA A 12 28.32 -0.65 3.60
CA ALA A 12 27.73 -1.95 3.30
C ALA A 12 26.33 -1.70 2.76
N CYS A 13 26.20 -1.48 1.45
CA CYS A 13 24.96 -1.70 0.72
C CYS A 13 24.66 -3.19 0.75
N SER A 14 24.21 -3.70 1.90
CA SER A 14 23.51 -4.96 1.94
C SER A 14 22.19 -4.76 1.21
N SER A 15 22.03 -5.39 0.04
CA SER A 15 20.74 -5.69 -0.55
C SER A 15 19.99 -6.54 0.49
N LEU A 16 19.20 -5.87 1.33
CA LEU A 16 18.26 -6.53 2.22
C LEU A 16 17.23 -7.17 1.30
N SER A 17 17.44 -8.42 0.93
CA SER A 17 16.35 -9.32 0.57
C SER A 17 15.42 -9.29 1.78
N LEU A 18 14.31 -8.58 1.69
CA LEU A 18 13.28 -8.61 2.70
C LEU A 18 12.79 -10.06 2.72
N ALA A 19 13.16 -10.81 3.75
CA ALA A 19 12.55 -12.10 4.01
C ALA A 19 11.03 -11.90 4.06
N SER A 20 10.25 -12.90 3.65
CA SER A 20 8.79 -12.83 3.75
C SER A 20 8.41 -12.46 5.18
N ILE A 21 7.55 -11.48 5.32
CA ILE A 21 7.03 -11.01 6.60
C ILE A 21 5.54 -11.31 6.64
N ASN A 22 5.00 -11.64 7.80
CA ASN A 22 3.56 -11.87 7.92
C ASN A 22 2.81 -10.54 7.90
N LEU A 23 1.81 -10.47 7.04
CA LEU A 23 0.77 -9.45 7.05
C LEU A 23 -0.40 -9.98 7.88
N HIS A 24 -0.77 -9.24 8.93
CA HIS A 24 -2.03 -9.43 9.64
C HIS A 24 -3.09 -8.51 9.05
N VAL A 25 -4.26 -9.05 8.72
CA VAL A 25 -5.38 -8.28 8.18
C VAL A 25 -6.52 -8.27 9.17
N ASN A 26 -6.82 -7.12 9.78
CA ASN A 26 -7.97 -6.97 10.68
C ASN A 26 -9.31 -7.05 9.92
N GLY A 27 -9.32 -6.67 8.65
CA GLY A 27 -10.47 -6.59 7.76
C GLY A 27 -10.82 -5.15 7.34
N LEU A 28 -11.98 -4.99 6.70
CA LEU A 28 -12.48 -3.68 6.25
C LEU A 28 -12.68 -2.72 7.44
N GLU A 29 -12.25 -1.49 7.29
CA GLU A 29 -12.49 -0.44 8.28
C GLU A 29 -13.98 -0.12 8.36
N GLY A 30 -14.54 -0.17 9.57
CA GLY A 30 -15.98 -0.02 9.80
C GLY A 30 -16.54 1.32 9.29
N GLY A 31 -17.62 1.26 8.50
CA GLY A 31 -18.28 2.45 7.95
C GLY A 31 -17.57 3.09 6.74
N LEU A 32 -16.42 2.55 6.30
CA LEU A 32 -15.64 3.10 5.20
C LEU A 32 -15.66 2.22 3.93
N SER A 33 -16.53 1.25 3.87
CA SER A 33 -16.67 0.33 2.74
C SER A 33 -18.11 0.27 2.22
N SER A 34 -18.26 -0.08 0.94
CA SER A 34 -19.55 -0.32 0.30
C SER A 34 -19.42 -1.41 -0.74
N THR A 35 -20.55 -2.00 -1.13
CA THR A 35 -20.59 -2.92 -2.28
C THR A 35 -20.47 -2.13 -3.58
N VAL A 36 -19.62 -2.61 -4.48
CA VAL A 36 -19.49 -2.13 -5.86
C VAL A 36 -19.82 -3.26 -6.82
N HIS A 37 -20.41 -2.91 -7.96
CA HIS A 37 -20.80 -3.83 -9.01
C HIS A 37 -19.93 -3.60 -10.23
N VAL A 38 -19.10 -4.57 -10.58
CA VAL A 38 -18.11 -4.43 -11.65
C VAL A 38 -18.12 -5.62 -12.60
N ASN A 39 -17.66 -5.40 -13.82
CA ASN A 39 -17.31 -6.47 -14.73
C ASN A 39 -15.78 -6.60 -14.75
N TYR A 40 -15.27 -7.72 -14.26
CA TYR A 40 -13.85 -8.03 -14.23
C TYR A 40 -13.56 -9.23 -15.13
N ASN A 41 -12.68 -9.04 -16.12
CA ASN A 41 -12.33 -10.07 -17.12
C ASN A 41 -13.55 -10.71 -17.78
N GLY A 42 -14.58 -9.92 -18.08
CA GLY A 42 -15.81 -10.36 -18.77
C GLY A 42 -16.89 -10.95 -17.85
N ASN A 43 -16.63 -11.08 -16.55
CA ASN A 43 -17.59 -11.61 -15.55
C ASN A 43 -18.06 -10.49 -14.60
N ASN A 44 -19.35 -10.56 -14.25
CA ASN A 44 -19.92 -9.63 -13.28
C ASN A 44 -19.65 -10.10 -11.86
N HIS A 45 -19.21 -9.18 -11.02
CA HIS A 45 -18.87 -9.41 -9.62
C HIS A 45 -19.43 -8.30 -8.72
N ASP A 46 -19.74 -8.70 -7.50
CA ASP A 46 -20.09 -7.82 -6.39
C ASP A 46 -18.95 -7.89 -5.36
N PHE A 47 -18.21 -6.80 -5.20
CA PHE A 47 -17.10 -6.74 -4.24
C PHE A 47 -17.40 -5.78 -3.10
N SER A 48 -16.96 -6.14 -1.90
CA SER A 48 -16.89 -5.19 -0.79
C SER A 48 -15.65 -4.31 -0.96
N ALA A 49 -15.84 -3.08 -1.35
CA ALA A 49 -14.78 -2.12 -1.67
C ALA A 49 -14.56 -1.13 -0.54
N GLY A 50 -13.32 -0.91 -0.15
CA GLY A 50 -12.94 0.05 0.89
C GLY A 50 -11.60 -0.27 1.53
N PRO A 51 -11.11 0.63 2.40
CA PRO A 51 -9.86 0.42 3.10
C PRO A 51 -9.96 -0.76 4.06
N GLN A 52 -8.86 -1.47 4.19
CA GLN A 52 -8.63 -2.46 5.21
C GLN A 52 -7.58 -1.96 6.20
N SER A 53 -7.61 -2.45 7.43
CA SER A 53 -6.56 -2.21 8.42
C SER A 53 -5.79 -3.49 8.71
N GLY A 54 -4.54 -3.34 9.14
CA GLY A 54 -3.68 -4.45 9.52
C GLY A 54 -2.25 -3.99 9.76
N HIS A 55 -1.34 -4.94 9.97
CA HIS A 55 0.06 -4.64 10.26
C HIS A 55 1.03 -5.68 9.68
N LEU A 56 2.27 -5.27 9.49
CA LEU A 56 3.38 -6.14 9.08
C LEU A 56 4.20 -6.53 10.33
N GLY A 57 4.23 -7.81 10.64
CA GLY A 57 4.97 -8.33 11.81
C GLY A 57 4.55 -7.63 13.10
N ALA A 58 5.46 -6.91 13.75
CA ALA A 58 5.20 -6.18 15.00
C ALA A 58 4.96 -4.67 14.82
N SER A 59 4.72 -4.20 13.59
CA SER A 59 4.46 -2.78 13.33
C SER A 59 3.08 -2.37 13.87
N PRO A 60 2.83 -1.06 14.09
CA PRO A 60 1.47 -0.57 14.31
C PRO A 60 0.57 -0.84 13.12
N ASP A 61 -0.74 -0.90 13.37
CA ASP A 61 -1.74 -1.01 12.30
C ASP A 61 -1.66 0.18 11.33
N PHE A 62 -1.86 -0.12 10.06
CA PHE A 62 -1.94 0.87 9.00
C PHE A 62 -3.11 0.55 8.06
N ARG A 63 -3.53 1.57 7.32
CA ARG A 63 -4.53 1.44 6.27
C ARG A 63 -3.90 0.87 5.01
N MET A 64 -4.59 -0.04 4.35
CA MET A 64 -4.20 -0.65 3.09
C MET A 64 -5.40 -0.83 2.17
N PHE A 65 -5.13 -1.04 0.89
CA PHE A 65 -6.14 -1.32 -0.12
C PHE A 65 -5.78 -2.57 -0.91
N CYS A 66 -6.80 -3.31 -1.31
CA CYS A 66 -6.63 -4.47 -2.17
C CYS A 66 -6.18 -4.06 -3.58
N VAL A 67 -5.23 -4.81 -4.15
CA VAL A 67 -4.81 -4.69 -5.55
C VAL A 67 -5.00 -5.98 -6.35
N ASP A 68 -5.60 -6.98 -5.73
CA ASP A 68 -5.76 -8.33 -6.25
C ASP A 68 -7.23 -8.74 -6.17
N LEU A 69 -7.85 -8.95 -7.31
CA LEU A 69 -9.26 -9.32 -7.44
C LEU A 69 -9.47 -10.82 -7.59
N ASP A 70 -8.40 -11.58 -7.80
CA ASP A 70 -8.48 -13.04 -8.01
C ASP A 70 -8.46 -13.83 -6.69
N HIS A 71 -8.03 -13.18 -5.60
CA HIS A 71 -7.91 -13.80 -4.28
C HIS A 71 -8.76 -13.09 -3.25
N THR A 72 -9.07 -13.78 -2.17
CA THR A 72 -9.85 -13.26 -1.04
C THR A 72 -8.99 -13.18 0.22
N VAL A 73 -9.43 -12.40 1.19
CA VAL A 73 -8.85 -12.37 2.53
C VAL A 73 -9.95 -12.43 3.58
N SER A 74 -9.72 -13.20 4.63
CA SER A 74 -10.63 -13.26 5.78
C SER A 74 -10.12 -12.32 6.88
N PRO A 75 -11.01 -11.58 7.56
CA PRO A 75 -10.64 -10.79 8.74
C PRO A 75 -9.94 -11.66 9.80
N GLY A 76 -8.87 -11.14 10.40
CA GLY A 76 -8.03 -11.85 11.37
C GLY A 76 -7.03 -12.82 10.75
N SER A 77 -6.83 -12.80 9.43
CA SER A 77 -5.85 -13.65 8.75
C SER A 77 -4.42 -13.16 8.94
N ASP A 78 -3.50 -14.13 9.12
CA ASP A 78 -2.05 -13.92 9.06
C ASP A 78 -1.48 -14.71 7.89
N TYR A 79 -0.77 -14.07 6.98
CA TYR A 79 -0.14 -14.74 5.85
C TYR A 79 1.15 -14.05 5.41
N PRO A 80 2.08 -14.83 4.81
CA PRO A 80 3.34 -14.27 4.35
C PRO A 80 3.15 -13.39 3.12
N VAL A 81 3.84 -12.25 3.12
CA VAL A 81 3.94 -11.34 1.98
C VAL A 81 5.40 -11.03 1.67
N ASN A 82 5.67 -10.66 0.42
CA ASN A 82 6.95 -10.16 -0.06
C ASN A 82 6.80 -8.67 -0.37
N PRO A 83 7.14 -7.76 0.55
CA PRO A 83 7.00 -6.33 0.30
C PRO A 83 7.92 -5.87 -0.82
N GLN A 84 7.37 -5.24 -1.84
CA GLN A 84 8.10 -4.72 -3.00
C GLN A 84 7.89 -3.20 -3.09
N TYR A 85 8.98 -2.44 -3.26
CA TYR A 85 8.89 -0.99 -3.40
C TYR A 85 8.38 -0.61 -4.79
N ILE A 86 7.18 -0.05 -4.88
CA ILE A 86 6.46 0.17 -6.14
C ILE A 86 7.27 0.96 -7.19
N PRO A 87 7.97 2.07 -6.86
CA PRO A 87 8.77 2.79 -7.85
C PRO A 87 9.82 1.95 -8.59
N THR A 88 10.19 0.80 -8.05
CA THR A 88 11.18 -0.10 -8.68
C THR A 88 10.57 -1.18 -9.57
N LEU A 89 9.24 -1.33 -9.58
CA LEU A 89 8.55 -2.40 -10.31
C LEU A 89 8.43 -2.12 -11.81
N GLY A 90 8.47 -0.86 -12.24
CA GLY A 90 8.26 -0.48 -13.64
C GLY A 90 6.84 -0.77 -14.16
N ASN A 91 5.85 -0.94 -13.26
CA ASN A 91 4.46 -1.22 -13.56
C ASN A 91 3.62 0.07 -13.48
N ALA A 92 3.03 0.50 -14.59
CA ALA A 92 2.29 1.75 -14.67
C ALA A 92 1.02 1.74 -13.79
N GLY A 93 0.31 0.62 -13.74
CA GLY A 93 -0.89 0.45 -12.92
C GLY A 93 -0.58 0.53 -11.43
N MET A 94 0.44 -0.18 -10.96
CA MET A 94 0.89 -0.11 -9.57
C MET A 94 1.42 1.28 -9.21
N THR A 95 2.12 1.96 -10.14
CA THR A 95 2.57 3.34 -9.94
C THR A 95 1.38 4.29 -9.76
N LEU A 96 0.34 4.16 -10.57
CA LEU A 96 -0.88 4.96 -10.44
C LEU A 96 -1.63 4.62 -9.13
N ALA A 97 -1.74 3.34 -8.77
CA ALA A 97 -2.33 2.90 -7.51
C ALA A 97 -1.59 3.49 -6.29
N ALA A 98 -0.26 3.53 -6.32
CA ALA A 98 0.56 4.15 -5.26
C ALA A 98 0.32 5.65 -5.13
N LYS A 99 0.20 6.36 -6.26
CA LYS A 99 -0.14 7.79 -6.27
C LYS A 99 -1.54 8.06 -5.71
N LEU A 100 -2.53 7.23 -6.08
CA LEU A 100 -3.89 7.29 -5.53
C LEU A 100 -3.88 7.06 -4.02
N TYR A 101 -3.21 6.00 -3.58
CA TYR A 101 -3.04 5.68 -2.16
C TYR A 101 -2.45 6.86 -1.37
N ASN A 102 -1.32 7.39 -1.80
CA ASN A 102 -0.61 8.48 -1.11
C ASN A 102 -1.40 9.81 -1.12
N SER A 103 -2.20 10.04 -2.17
CA SER A 103 -2.98 11.28 -2.27
C SER A 103 -4.21 11.26 -1.38
N PHE A 104 -4.86 10.10 -1.21
CA PHE A 104 -6.23 10.08 -0.70
C PHE A 104 -6.47 9.13 0.48
N ALA A 105 -5.65 8.11 0.72
CA ALA A 105 -5.91 7.11 1.77
C ALA A 105 -6.05 7.73 3.17
N GLY A 106 -5.29 8.78 3.47
CA GLY A 106 -5.38 9.49 4.75
C GLY A 106 -6.63 10.35 4.93
N GLY A 107 -7.34 10.69 3.85
CA GLY A 107 -8.50 11.57 3.84
C GLY A 107 -9.85 10.87 3.72
N ILE A 108 -9.91 9.53 3.78
CA ILE A 108 -11.15 8.76 3.70
C ILE A 108 -12.03 9.06 4.92
N ALA A 109 -13.24 9.54 4.70
CA ALA A 109 -14.16 9.97 5.74
C ALA A 109 -15.45 9.13 5.82
N ASP A 110 -15.86 8.51 4.72
CA ASP A 110 -17.08 7.70 4.65
C ASP A 110 -16.97 6.54 3.65
N ALA A 111 -18.04 5.74 3.54
CA ALA A 111 -18.10 4.58 2.67
C ALA A 111 -17.99 4.92 1.16
N THR A 112 -18.47 6.10 0.75
CA THR A 112 -18.37 6.55 -0.64
C THR A 112 -16.94 6.89 -0.99
N ASP A 113 -16.22 7.56 -0.08
CA ASP A 113 -14.81 7.87 -0.21
C ASP A 113 -13.97 6.57 -0.30
N GLY A 114 -14.19 5.66 0.66
CA GLY A 114 -13.42 4.43 0.74
C GLY A 114 -13.64 3.50 -0.47
N ALA A 115 -14.90 3.26 -0.83
CA ALA A 115 -15.25 2.44 -1.99
C ALA A 115 -14.80 3.11 -3.31
N GLY A 116 -14.92 4.43 -3.42
CA GLY A 116 -14.45 5.18 -4.58
C GLY A 116 -12.94 5.07 -4.78
N LEU A 117 -12.14 5.18 -3.70
CA LEU A 117 -10.68 5.01 -3.80
C LEU A 117 -10.30 3.57 -4.14
N GLN A 118 -10.96 2.59 -3.53
CA GLN A 118 -10.72 1.19 -3.86
C GLN A 118 -11.05 0.88 -5.33
N LEU A 119 -12.16 1.43 -5.85
CA LEU A 119 -12.55 1.27 -7.26
C LEU A 119 -11.50 1.89 -8.20
N ALA A 120 -11.01 3.09 -7.89
CA ALA A 120 -9.96 3.77 -8.65
C ALA A 120 -8.63 2.99 -8.65
N ILE A 121 -8.27 2.37 -7.52
CA ILE A 121 -7.07 1.54 -7.40
C ILE A 121 -7.20 0.28 -8.26
N TRP A 122 -8.34 -0.41 -8.24
CA TRP A 122 -8.55 -1.60 -9.06
C TRP A 122 -8.51 -1.28 -10.55
N GLU A 123 -9.16 -0.20 -11.00
CA GLU A 123 -9.09 0.29 -12.38
C GLU A 123 -7.64 0.52 -12.81
N ALA A 124 -6.88 1.24 -11.99
CA ALA A 124 -5.48 1.53 -12.27
C ALA A 124 -4.65 0.25 -12.44
N VAL A 125 -4.83 -0.74 -11.55
CA VAL A 125 -4.02 -1.96 -11.53
C VAL A 125 -4.40 -2.91 -12.66
N VAL A 126 -5.69 -3.17 -12.86
CA VAL A 126 -6.18 -4.17 -13.82
C VAL A 126 -5.93 -3.72 -15.26
N ASP A 127 -6.19 -2.46 -15.57
CA ASP A 127 -5.99 -1.91 -16.91
C ASP A 127 -4.64 -1.19 -17.08
N ASN A 128 -3.69 -1.50 -16.20
CA ASN A 128 -2.28 -1.08 -16.26
C ASN A 128 -2.10 0.43 -16.46
N GLY A 129 -2.86 1.23 -15.74
CA GLY A 129 -2.78 2.69 -15.76
C GLY A 129 -3.62 3.37 -16.85
N VAL A 130 -4.34 2.62 -17.66
CA VAL A 130 -5.41 3.14 -18.52
C VAL A 130 -6.67 3.23 -17.67
N VAL A 131 -7.33 4.39 -17.67
CA VAL A 131 -8.46 4.66 -16.77
C VAL A 131 -9.72 4.97 -17.57
N ASP A 132 -10.60 3.97 -17.69
CA ASP A 132 -11.87 4.08 -18.41
C ASP A 132 -12.88 3.03 -17.93
N PHE A 133 -13.68 3.34 -16.92
CA PHE A 133 -14.69 2.43 -16.37
C PHE A 133 -15.74 1.92 -17.40
N SER A 134 -15.70 2.38 -18.64
CA SER A 134 -16.57 1.90 -19.70
C SER A 134 -15.94 0.81 -20.57
N ASN A 135 -14.60 0.70 -20.55
CA ASN A 135 -13.83 -0.21 -21.40
C ASN A 135 -12.70 -0.88 -20.59
N GLY A 136 -12.05 -1.88 -21.18
CA GLY A 136 -10.96 -2.60 -20.55
C GLY A 136 -11.37 -3.92 -19.92
N ASN A 137 -10.51 -4.42 -19.04
CA ASN A 137 -10.74 -5.66 -18.29
C ASN A 137 -11.46 -5.41 -16.96
N PHE A 138 -11.49 -4.17 -16.49
CA PHE A 138 -12.22 -3.73 -15.33
C PHE A 138 -13.21 -2.63 -15.74
N LYS A 139 -14.50 -2.86 -15.55
CA LYS A 139 -15.56 -1.93 -15.95
C LYS A 139 -16.59 -1.79 -14.86
N ASP A 140 -17.20 -0.60 -14.79
CA ASP A 140 -18.40 -0.43 -13.97
C ASP A 140 -19.55 -1.29 -14.52
N ASN A 141 -20.34 -1.89 -13.62
CA ASN A 141 -21.52 -2.70 -13.93
C ASN A 141 -22.72 -2.32 -13.04
N GLY A 142 -22.89 -1.01 -12.81
CA GLY A 142 -24.00 -0.51 -12.02
C GLY A 142 -23.65 -0.17 -10.58
N THR A 143 -22.40 0.13 -10.29
CA THR A 143 -21.99 0.75 -9.03
C THR A 143 -22.74 2.07 -8.82
N SER A 144 -23.04 2.41 -7.57
CA SER A 144 -23.77 3.66 -7.29
C SER A 144 -23.05 4.88 -7.88
N ALA A 145 -23.82 5.80 -8.45
CA ALA A 145 -23.31 6.98 -9.15
C ALA A 145 -22.38 7.84 -8.26
N GLY A 146 -22.63 7.87 -6.94
CA GLY A 146 -21.80 8.59 -5.98
C GLY A 146 -20.40 8.00 -5.86
N ILE A 147 -20.29 6.67 -5.77
CA ILE A 147 -19.00 5.94 -5.68
C ILE A 147 -18.23 6.10 -6.99
N LEU A 148 -18.90 5.90 -8.14
CA LEU A 148 -18.26 6.03 -9.45
C LEU A 148 -17.77 7.48 -9.69
N ALA A 149 -18.55 8.48 -9.32
CA ALA A 149 -18.14 9.89 -9.40
C ALA A 149 -16.92 10.18 -8.51
N LYS A 150 -16.85 9.59 -7.32
CA LYS A 150 -15.72 9.73 -6.40
C LYS A 150 -14.47 9.03 -6.96
N ALA A 151 -14.58 7.84 -7.55
CA ALA A 151 -13.47 7.15 -8.21
C ALA A 151 -12.89 7.99 -9.36
N ASN A 152 -13.75 8.53 -10.23
CA ASN A 152 -13.34 9.43 -11.31
C ASN A 152 -12.68 10.72 -10.78
N PHE A 153 -13.18 11.29 -9.68
CA PHE A 153 -12.57 12.44 -9.02
C PHE A 153 -11.14 12.12 -8.57
N TYR A 154 -10.91 10.97 -7.93
CA TYR A 154 -9.59 10.55 -7.48
C TYR A 154 -8.61 10.34 -8.63
N LEU A 155 -9.04 9.68 -9.70
CA LEU A 155 -8.22 9.50 -10.91
C LEU A 155 -7.84 10.82 -11.58
N ALA A 156 -8.76 11.79 -11.61
CA ALA A 156 -8.51 13.10 -12.22
C ALA A 156 -7.64 14.04 -11.35
N ASN A 157 -7.54 13.81 -10.04
CA ASN A 157 -6.87 14.69 -9.09
C ASN A 157 -5.69 14.01 -8.36
N VAL A 158 -5.17 12.93 -8.93
CA VAL A 158 -4.06 12.18 -8.33
C VAL A 158 -2.78 13.00 -8.28
N GLY A 159 -2.06 12.92 -7.14
CA GLY A 159 -0.77 13.57 -6.96
C GLY A 159 0.38 12.82 -7.65
N SER A 160 1.62 13.23 -7.36
CA SER A 160 2.82 12.66 -8.00
C SER A 160 3.57 11.65 -7.13
N ASN A 161 3.26 11.53 -5.83
CA ASN A 161 3.97 10.66 -4.90
C ASN A 161 3.57 9.19 -5.10
N ASP A 162 4.48 8.36 -5.58
CA ASP A 162 4.31 6.91 -5.82
C ASP A 162 5.06 6.03 -4.81
N ALA A 163 5.58 6.60 -3.73
CA ALA A 163 6.32 5.89 -2.70
C ALA A 163 5.39 5.05 -1.81
N ALA A 164 5.10 3.84 -2.22
CA ALA A 164 4.31 2.85 -1.49
C ALA A 164 4.90 1.45 -1.65
N TYR A 165 4.44 0.50 -0.84
CA TYR A 165 4.79 -0.91 -0.99
C TYR A 165 3.63 -1.71 -1.57
N PHE A 166 3.95 -2.56 -2.52
CA PHE A 166 3.15 -3.69 -2.93
C PHE A 166 3.44 -4.84 -1.95
N LEU A 167 2.45 -5.23 -1.20
CA LEU A 167 2.49 -6.36 -0.27
C LEU A 167 2.05 -7.60 -1.04
N ASP A 168 3.00 -8.18 -1.78
CA ASP A 168 2.80 -9.31 -2.67
C ASP A 168 2.56 -10.57 -1.84
N ALA A 169 1.33 -11.05 -1.82
CA ALA A 169 0.93 -12.18 -0.99
C ALA A 169 1.46 -13.50 -1.54
N VAL A 170 1.85 -14.41 -0.65
CA VAL A 170 2.05 -15.81 -1.00
C VAL A 170 0.68 -16.48 -1.03
N HIS A 171 0.16 -16.69 -2.24
CA HIS A 171 -1.17 -17.24 -2.45
C HIS A 171 -1.26 -18.73 -2.10
N VAL A 172 -2.33 -19.08 -1.41
CA VAL A 172 -2.70 -20.46 -1.11
C VAL A 172 -4.20 -20.60 -1.41
N ASP A 173 -4.54 -21.41 -2.40
CA ASP A 173 -5.93 -21.78 -2.75
C ASP A 173 -6.91 -20.60 -2.84
N ASN A 174 -6.69 -19.61 -3.68
CA ASN A 174 -7.50 -18.39 -3.84
C ASN A 174 -7.64 -17.54 -2.57
N GLN A 175 -6.78 -17.74 -1.59
CA GLN A 175 -6.69 -16.91 -0.39
C GLN A 175 -5.40 -16.08 -0.40
N ASN A 176 -5.29 -15.18 0.58
CA ASN A 176 -4.15 -14.29 0.75
C ASN A 176 -4.08 -13.23 -0.34
N GLN A 177 -4.93 -12.23 -0.21
CA GLN A 177 -5.04 -11.12 -1.16
C GLN A 177 -3.83 -10.19 -1.07
N SER A 178 -3.28 -9.79 -2.22
CA SER A 178 -2.22 -8.79 -2.27
C SER A 178 -2.76 -7.38 -2.03
N MET A 179 -1.96 -6.56 -1.33
CA MET A 179 -2.37 -5.23 -0.88
C MET A 179 -1.38 -4.15 -1.29
N ILE A 180 -1.83 -2.90 -1.29
CA ILE A 180 -0.96 -1.72 -1.30
C ILE A 180 -1.02 -1.04 0.07
N GLY A 181 0.13 -0.66 0.59
CA GLY A 181 0.25 -0.03 1.90
C GLY A 181 1.37 1.01 1.97
N PRO A 182 1.53 1.67 3.13
CA PRO A 182 2.54 2.70 3.31
C PRO A 182 3.94 2.12 3.24
N VAL A 183 4.91 2.98 2.97
CA VAL A 183 6.32 2.63 3.17
C VAL A 183 6.54 2.41 4.67
N PRO A 184 6.90 1.19 5.13
CA PRO A 184 7.25 1.00 6.52
C PRO A 184 8.41 1.94 6.86
N GLU A 185 8.31 2.68 7.95
CA GLU A 185 9.43 3.50 8.41
C GLU A 185 10.64 2.58 8.61
N PRO A 186 11.75 2.80 7.92
CA PRO A 186 12.90 1.93 8.07
C PRO A 186 13.33 1.90 9.54
N ALA A 187 13.58 0.72 10.09
CA ALA A 187 14.20 0.59 11.41
C ALA A 187 15.48 1.44 11.54
N SER A 188 16.09 1.79 10.39
CA SER A 188 17.18 2.76 10.26
C SER A 188 16.86 4.14 10.84
N MET A 189 15.61 4.62 10.79
CA MET A 189 15.22 5.90 11.42
C MET A 189 15.31 5.80 12.95
N SER A 190 14.89 4.67 13.53
CA SER A 190 15.03 4.40 14.96
C SER A 190 16.50 4.25 15.36
N VAL A 191 17.30 3.56 14.57
CA VAL A 191 18.75 3.41 14.78
C VAL A 191 19.47 4.74 14.62
N LEU A 192 19.08 5.57 13.63
CA LEU A 192 19.64 6.92 13.46
C LEU A 192 19.29 7.81 14.65
N ALA A 193 18.05 7.80 15.13
CA ALA A 193 17.62 8.56 16.30
C ALA A 193 18.40 8.14 17.55
N LEU A 194 18.57 6.83 17.76
CA LEU A 194 19.38 6.29 18.87
C LEU A 194 20.85 6.65 18.73
N GLY A 195 21.40 6.62 17.51
CA GLY A 195 22.76 7.03 17.22
C GLY A 195 23.02 8.52 17.53
N VAL A 196 22.11 9.40 17.11
CA VAL A 196 22.16 10.85 17.39
C VAL A 196 22.01 11.10 18.88
N ALA A 197 21.06 10.46 19.56
CA ALA A 197 20.88 10.58 21.02
C ALA A 197 22.14 10.13 21.79
N GLY A 198 22.77 9.03 21.36
CA GLY A 198 24.04 8.54 21.92
C GLY A 198 25.19 9.53 21.77
N LEU A 199 25.31 10.17 20.60
CA LEU A 199 26.31 11.19 20.33
C LEU A 199 26.10 12.46 21.18
N LEU A 200 24.86 12.93 21.31
CA LEU A 200 24.51 14.08 22.14
C LEU A 200 24.80 13.81 23.63
N ARG A 201 24.48 12.62 24.12
CA ARG A 201 24.78 12.21 25.51
C ARG A 201 26.29 12.16 25.79
N ARG A 202 27.10 11.75 24.80
CA ARG A 202 28.56 11.71 24.93
C ARG A 202 29.19 13.13 24.97
N ARG A 203 28.58 14.10 24.27
CA ARG A 203 29.02 15.50 24.26
C ARG A 203 28.80 16.17 25.63
N ASN A 204 27.65 15.91 26.26
CA ASN A 204 27.29 16.49 27.56
C ASN A 204 28.10 15.93 28.76
N LYS A 205 28.81 14.80 28.59
CA LYS A 205 29.70 14.26 29.63
C LYS A 205 31.12 14.83 29.62
N LYS A 206 31.46 15.69 28.65
CA LYS A 206 32.79 16.33 28.52
C LYS A 206 32.78 17.81 28.84
N ALA A 207 31.67 18.37 29.26
CA ALA A 207 31.49 19.67 29.85
C ALA A 207 31.29 19.49 31.39
#